data_946baf52f87cdb2c949a54ea3c050c00
#
_entry.id   946baf52f87cdb2c949a54ea3c050c00
#
_cell.length_a   1.000
_cell.length_b   1.000
_cell.length_c   1.000
_cell.angle_alpha   90.00
_cell.angle_beta   90.00
_cell.angle_gamma   90.00
#
_symmetry.space_group_name_H-M   'P 1'
#
loop_
_entity.id
_entity.type
_entity.pdbx_description
1 polymer ?
#
loop_
_entity_poly.entity_id
_entity_poly.type
_entity_poly.pdbx_seq_one_letter_code
_entity_poly.pdbx_strand_id
1 'polypeptide(L)'
;MWWILGAFGTAALVLVLASVFLFRFALARRPLTEIPEGGEREYLKRHPKGQAQVEWWAGVREARRWTERQHTEEWETRSFDGLLLHALLISPAHPGNRVALCVHGYRSCGHGDFGQIQRFYLEQGLRVLLVDDRAHGKSQGNYLGFGWLDRLDCKAWCQELADRLGPDCSIVLHGVSMGAATVLAAAGEPLPSQVKGVIGDCGYTSAWDQFGHILKRDFHLPVFPLLYTASLVCRICAGYWFQEDAPVKQLEKSDLPLLIIHGEADDYVPTAMSRRLLAASRDPGKRLVLVPGAAHAQSYAVAPERYQQAVMEFFRRIGMA
;
A
#
# COMPACT_ATOMS: atom_id res chain seq x y z
N MET A 1 -32.41 -31.23 -24.16
CA MET A 1 -31.58 -30.16 -24.76
C MET A 1 -31.87 -28.78 -24.15
N TRP A 2 -33.12 -28.30 -24.09
CA TRP A 2 -33.47 -26.97 -23.48
C TRP A 2 -33.11 -26.85 -22.02
N TRP A 3 -33.30 -27.88 -21.18
CA TRP A 3 -32.93 -27.87 -19.77
C TRP A 3 -31.43 -27.73 -19.53
N ILE A 4 -30.59 -28.32 -20.40
CA ILE A 4 -29.14 -28.21 -20.31
C ILE A 4 -28.71 -26.76 -20.65
N LEU A 5 -29.27 -26.18 -21.70
CA LEU A 5 -28.99 -24.78 -22.07
C LEU A 5 -29.45 -23.81 -20.98
N GLY A 6 -30.61 -24.05 -20.35
CA GLY A 6 -31.09 -23.28 -19.20
C GLY A 6 -30.15 -23.38 -18.01
N ALA A 7 -29.66 -24.58 -17.66
CA ALA A 7 -28.73 -24.77 -16.56
C ALA A 7 -27.38 -24.05 -16.81
N PHE A 8 -26.83 -24.13 -18.02
CA PHE A 8 -25.63 -23.41 -18.39
C PHE A 8 -25.81 -21.89 -18.34
N GLY A 9 -26.95 -21.37 -18.82
CA GLY A 9 -27.26 -19.95 -18.77
C GLY A 9 -27.35 -19.44 -17.32
N THR A 10 -28.00 -20.21 -16.45
CA THR A 10 -28.10 -19.88 -15.01
C THR A 10 -26.73 -19.89 -14.34
N ALA A 11 -25.91 -20.89 -14.57
CA ALA A 11 -24.55 -20.99 -14.01
C ALA A 11 -23.67 -19.81 -14.46
N ALA A 12 -23.73 -19.46 -15.74
CA ALA A 12 -22.99 -18.32 -16.28
C ALA A 12 -23.46 -17.00 -15.65
N LEU A 13 -24.75 -16.79 -15.48
CA LEU A 13 -25.31 -15.61 -14.82
C LEU A 13 -24.84 -15.51 -13.37
N VAL A 14 -24.91 -16.60 -12.61
CA VAL A 14 -24.44 -16.65 -11.23
C VAL A 14 -22.95 -16.30 -11.16
N LEU A 15 -22.13 -16.84 -12.05
CA LEU A 15 -20.70 -16.53 -12.11
C LEU A 15 -20.45 -15.04 -12.38
N VAL A 16 -21.16 -14.45 -13.34
CA VAL A 16 -21.04 -13.01 -13.64
C VAL A 16 -21.44 -12.16 -12.44
N LEU A 17 -22.57 -12.45 -11.79
CA LEU A 17 -23.02 -11.72 -10.60
C LEU A 17 -22.04 -11.84 -9.44
N ALA A 18 -21.52 -13.04 -9.19
CA ALA A 18 -20.49 -13.26 -8.17
C ALA A 18 -19.20 -12.48 -8.48
N SER A 19 -18.78 -12.44 -9.74
CA SER A 19 -17.58 -11.73 -10.18
C SER A 19 -17.74 -10.21 -10.03
N VAL A 20 -18.89 -9.66 -10.40
CA VAL A 20 -19.21 -8.23 -10.20
C VAL A 20 -19.28 -7.89 -8.71
N PHE A 21 -19.89 -8.77 -7.91
CA PHE A 21 -19.93 -8.58 -6.46
C PHE A 21 -18.53 -8.55 -5.87
N LEU A 22 -17.68 -9.53 -6.18
CA LEU A 22 -16.30 -9.60 -5.68
C LEU A 22 -15.46 -8.41 -6.12
N PHE A 23 -15.56 -8.02 -7.39
CA PHE A 23 -14.88 -6.83 -7.91
C PHE A 23 -15.30 -5.58 -7.11
N ARG A 24 -16.61 -5.33 -6.98
CA ARG A 24 -17.11 -4.17 -6.21
C ARG A 24 -16.74 -4.26 -4.74
N PHE A 25 -16.81 -5.45 -4.16
CA PHE A 25 -16.42 -5.70 -2.78
C PHE A 25 -14.94 -5.36 -2.54
N ALA A 26 -14.05 -5.81 -3.44
CA ALA A 26 -12.61 -5.62 -3.30
C ALA A 26 -12.14 -4.22 -3.74
N LEU A 27 -12.62 -3.69 -4.86
CA LEU A 27 -11.98 -2.55 -5.52
C LEU A 27 -12.82 -1.27 -5.58
N ALA A 28 -14.12 -1.30 -5.30
CA ALA A 28 -14.90 -0.07 -5.29
C ALA A 28 -14.46 0.82 -4.11
N ARG A 29 -14.40 2.14 -4.39
CA ARG A 29 -14.17 3.14 -3.35
C ARG A 29 -15.16 2.96 -2.20
N ARG A 30 -14.68 2.98 -1.00
CA ARG A 30 -15.49 3.01 0.22
C ARG A 30 -14.94 4.07 1.16
N PRO A 31 -15.80 4.88 1.77
CA PRO A 31 -15.35 5.81 2.80
C PRO A 31 -14.77 5.02 3.97
N LEU A 32 -13.69 5.52 4.51
CA LEU A 32 -13.12 5.02 5.75
C LEU A 32 -13.97 5.57 6.90
N THR A 33 -14.85 4.72 7.45
CA THR A 33 -15.77 5.14 8.51
C THR A 33 -15.05 5.17 9.84
N GLU A 34 -14.84 6.35 10.38
CA GLU A 34 -14.17 6.55 11.67
C GLU A 34 -15.05 6.07 12.83
N ILE A 35 -14.43 5.39 13.80
CA ILE A 35 -15.02 5.16 15.11
C ILE A 35 -14.67 6.40 15.94
N PRO A 36 -15.65 7.28 16.26
CA PRO A 36 -15.37 8.49 17.01
C PRO A 36 -14.90 8.17 18.42
N GLU A 37 -14.14 9.08 19.01
CA GLU A 37 -13.73 8.98 20.41
C GLU A 37 -14.96 8.93 21.33
N GLY A 38 -15.01 7.94 22.22
CA GLY A 38 -16.19 7.64 23.04
C GLY A 38 -17.26 6.78 22.37
N GLY A 39 -17.13 6.49 21.06
CA GLY A 39 -18.05 5.62 20.29
C GLY A 39 -17.71 4.13 20.33
N GLU A 40 -16.59 3.76 20.97
CA GLU A 40 -16.01 2.40 20.93
C GLU A 40 -16.98 1.35 21.47
N ARG A 41 -17.66 1.65 22.58
CA ARG A 41 -18.64 0.74 23.21
C ARG A 41 -19.82 0.44 22.29
N GLU A 42 -20.33 1.46 21.61
CA GLU A 42 -21.46 1.30 20.68
C GLU A 42 -21.03 0.54 19.42
N TYR A 43 -19.82 0.81 18.93
CA TYR A 43 -19.26 0.05 17.81
C TYR A 43 -19.11 -1.44 18.16
N LEU A 44 -18.54 -1.77 19.33
CA LEU A 44 -18.33 -3.15 19.77
C LEU A 44 -19.64 -3.93 20.03
N LYS A 45 -20.73 -3.25 20.42
CA LYS A 45 -22.05 -3.90 20.49
C LYS A 45 -22.51 -4.43 19.14
N ARG A 46 -22.24 -3.69 18.07
CA ARG A 46 -22.60 -4.07 16.69
C ARG A 46 -21.56 -5.00 16.06
N HIS A 47 -20.32 -4.91 16.50
CA HIS A 47 -19.16 -5.63 15.98
C HIS A 47 -18.35 -6.27 17.12
N PRO A 48 -18.84 -7.39 17.72
CA PRO A 48 -18.21 -7.99 18.92
C PRO A 48 -16.74 -8.39 18.75
N LYS A 49 -16.28 -8.63 17.51
CA LYS A 49 -14.89 -8.94 17.16
C LYS A 49 -14.09 -7.72 16.68
N GLY A 50 -14.62 -6.51 16.83
CA GLY A 50 -14.06 -5.27 16.27
C GLY A 50 -12.99 -4.58 17.13
N GLN A 51 -12.44 -5.25 18.17
CA GLN A 51 -11.48 -4.64 19.09
C GLN A 51 -10.23 -4.10 18.37
N ALA A 52 -9.67 -4.86 17.44
CA ALA A 52 -8.52 -4.41 16.64
C ALA A 52 -8.82 -3.14 15.85
N GLN A 53 -10.04 -2.97 15.33
CA GLN A 53 -10.46 -1.77 14.62
C GLN A 53 -10.59 -0.56 15.55
N VAL A 54 -11.05 -0.78 16.79
CA VAL A 54 -11.10 0.27 17.83
C VAL A 54 -9.69 0.76 18.17
N GLU A 55 -8.76 -0.16 18.40
CA GLU A 55 -7.36 0.14 18.69
C GLU A 55 -6.68 0.86 17.52
N TRP A 56 -6.90 0.41 16.31
CA TRP A 56 -6.38 1.06 15.11
C TRP A 56 -6.87 2.51 15.00
N TRP A 57 -8.18 2.78 15.20
CA TRP A 57 -8.71 4.14 15.17
C TRP A 57 -8.19 5.02 16.31
N ALA A 58 -7.95 4.43 17.49
CA ALA A 58 -7.29 5.16 18.58
C ALA A 58 -5.88 5.60 18.17
N GLY A 59 -5.11 4.72 17.53
CA GLY A 59 -3.79 5.03 16.98
C GLY A 59 -3.84 6.11 15.89
N VAL A 60 -4.81 6.03 14.97
CA VAL A 60 -5.01 7.07 13.93
C VAL A 60 -5.27 8.44 14.55
N ARG A 61 -6.17 8.51 15.54
CA ARG A 61 -6.48 9.78 16.24
C ARG A 61 -5.26 10.33 16.97
N GLU A 62 -4.50 9.48 17.64
CA GLU A 62 -3.25 9.89 18.29
C GLU A 62 -2.24 10.44 17.29
N ALA A 63 -2.04 9.74 16.17
CA ALA A 63 -1.13 10.16 15.12
C ALA A 63 -1.56 11.51 14.52
N ARG A 64 -2.85 11.72 14.26
CA ARG A 64 -3.40 13.00 13.77
C ARG A 64 -3.15 14.14 14.77
N ARG A 65 -3.50 13.95 16.04
CA ARG A 65 -3.25 14.95 17.10
C ARG A 65 -1.76 15.30 17.25
N TRP A 66 -0.89 14.33 17.04
CA TRP A 66 0.55 14.58 17.05
C TRP A 66 0.98 15.38 15.81
N THR A 67 0.47 15.01 14.63
CA THR A 67 0.76 15.66 13.35
C THR A 67 0.28 17.13 13.33
N GLU A 68 -0.87 17.45 13.92
CA GLU A 68 -1.41 18.80 14.04
C GLU A 68 -0.47 19.78 14.77
N ARG A 69 0.46 19.25 15.55
CA ARG A 69 1.49 20.05 16.26
C ARG A 69 2.77 20.22 15.45
N GLN A 70 2.85 19.62 14.27
CA GLN A 70 3.99 19.74 13.37
C GLN A 70 3.70 20.79 12.27
N HIS A 71 4.73 21.18 11.54
CA HIS A 71 4.55 21.98 10.33
C HIS A 71 4.01 21.10 9.21
N THR A 72 2.81 21.39 8.74
CA THR A 72 2.12 20.58 7.72
C THR A 72 1.66 21.43 6.55
N GLU A 73 1.67 20.83 5.34
CA GLU A 73 1.17 21.42 4.11
C GLU A 73 0.31 20.39 3.37
N GLU A 74 -0.88 20.78 2.93
CA GLU A 74 -1.68 19.96 2.01
C GLU A 74 -1.14 20.13 0.60
N TRP A 75 -0.84 19.02 -0.05
CA TRP A 75 -0.35 18.98 -1.42
C TRP A 75 -1.33 18.26 -2.33
N GLU A 76 -1.40 18.73 -3.57
CA GLU A 76 -2.19 18.11 -4.62
C GLU A 76 -1.34 17.92 -5.87
N THR A 77 -1.60 16.83 -6.59
CA THR A 77 -1.04 16.56 -7.92
C THR A 77 -2.07 15.88 -8.80
N ARG A 78 -1.78 15.72 -10.08
CA ARG A 78 -2.66 15.00 -11.00
C ARG A 78 -2.07 13.65 -11.36
N SER A 79 -2.95 12.63 -11.33
CA SER A 79 -2.63 11.31 -11.85
C SER A 79 -2.48 11.34 -13.38
N PHE A 80 -1.91 10.26 -13.93
CA PHE A 80 -1.76 10.08 -15.38
C PHE A 80 -3.10 10.09 -16.15
N ASP A 81 -4.21 9.76 -15.48
CA ASP A 81 -5.58 9.71 -16.01
C ASP A 81 -6.46 10.89 -15.54
N GLY A 82 -5.82 11.94 -14.97
CA GLY A 82 -6.45 13.24 -14.68
C GLY A 82 -7.12 13.34 -13.31
N LEU A 83 -7.06 12.32 -12.44
CA LEU A 83 -7.59 12.41 -11.09
C LEU A 83 -6.80 13.42 -10.26
N LEU A 84 -7.49 14.21 -9.43
CA LEU A 84 -6.84 15.01 -8.39
C LEU A 84 -6.46 14.10 -7.24
N LEU A 85 -5.16 14.04 -6.94
CA LEU A 85 -4.59 13.28 -5.84
C LEU A 85 -4.18 14.24 -4.72
N HIS A 86 -4.31 13.78 -3.49
CA HIS A 86 -4.03 14.55 -2.29
C HIS A 86 -2.93 13.87 -1.46
N ALA A 87 -2.11 14.68 -0.77
CA ALA A 87 -1.13 14.23 0.21
C ALA A 87 -0.95 15.29 1.31
N LEU A 88 -0.46 14.86 2.46
CA LEU A 88 -0.05 15.72 3.56
C LEU A 88 1.47 15.67 3.70
N LEU A 89 2.14 16.79 3.46
CA LEU A 89 3.55 16.94 3.76
C LEU A 89 3.71 17.37 5.22
N ILE A 90 4.55 16.63 5.95
CA ILE A 90 4.92 16.94 7.34
C ILE A 90 6.42 17.25 7.36
N SER A 91 6.79 18.39 7.90
CA SER A 91 8.18 18.84 7.95
C SER A 91 8.69 18.90 9.39
N PRO A 92 9.96 18.50 9.65
CA PRO A 92 10.60 18.73 10.95
C PRO A 92 10.90 20.23 11.14
N ALA A 93 11.22 20.65 12.36
CA ALA A 93 11.51 22.05 12.69
C ALA A 93 12.65 22.65 11.83
N HIS A 94 13.64 21.82 11.47
CA HIS A 94 14.76 22.19 10.59
C HIS A 94 14.82 21.19 9.43
N PRO A 95 14.00 21.40 8.36
CA PRO A 95 13.89 20.46 7.28
C PRO A 95 15.13 20.45 6.39
N GLY A 96 15.72 19.26 6.21
CA GLY A 96 16.71 19.00 5.16
C GLY A 96 16.06 18.75 3.79
N ASN A 97 16.86 18.28 2.82
CA ASN A 97 16.40 17.94 1.48
C ASN A 97 16.00 16.45 1.34
N ARG A 98 15.79 15.75 2.46
CA ARG A 98 15.43 14.34 2.47
C ARG A 98 13.93 14.19 2.74
N VAL A 99 13.27 13.32 1.97
CA VAL A 99 11.83 13.07 2.12
C VAL A 99 11.51 11.59 1.99
N ALA A 100 10.64 11.09 2.85
CA ALA A 100 9.99 9.79 2.73
C ALA A 100 8.61 9.99 2.09
N LEU A 101 8.40 9.42 0.90
CA LEU A 101 7.09 9.29 0.28
C LEU A 101 6.45 8.02 0.81
N CYS A 102 5.37 8.17 1.59
CA CYS A 102 4.72 7.11 2.35
C CYS A 102 3.37 6.73 1.74
N VAL A 103 3.24 5.48 1.29
CA VAL A 103 2.06 4.94 0.59
C VAL A 103 1.37 3.92 1.49
N HIS A 104 0.12 4.20 1.88
CA HIS A 104 -0.63 3.37 2.82
C HIS A 104 -1.20 2.09 2.19
N GLY A 105 -1.66 1.17 3.02
CA GLY A 105 -2.26 -0.09 2.62
C GLY A 105 -3.72 0.00 2.19
N TYR A 106 -4.24 -1.16 1.82
CA TYR A 106 -5.62 -1.35 1.37
C TYR A 106 -6.63 -0.86 2.41
N ARG A 107 -7.49 0.09 1.99
CA ARG A 107 -8.53 0.69 2.85
C ARG A 107 -8.01 1.22 4.18
N SER A 108 -6.82 1.78 4.15
CA SER A 108 -6.15 2.45 5.25
C SER A 108 -6.01 3.95 5.00
N CYS A 109 -5.14 4.60 5.72
CA CYS A 109 -4.73 5.99 5.53
C CYS A 109 -3.30 6.19 6.03
N GLY A 110 -2.66 7.28 5.62
CA GLY A 110 -1.28 7.58 6.01
C GLY A 110 -1.05 7.55 7.52
N HIS A 111 -1.94 8.15 8.32
CA HIS A 111 -1.83 8.14 9.79
C HIS A 111 -2.05 6.75 10.41
N GLY A 112 -2.81 5.87 9.73
CA GLY A 112 -3.05 4.52 10.20
C GLY A 112 -1.81 3.64 10.10
N ASP A 113 -1.15 3.68 8.96
CA ASP A 113 -0.02 2.80 8.69
C ASP A 113 1.33 3.42 9.09
N PHE A 114 1.44 4.74 9.04
CA PHE A 114 2.69 5.46 9.31
C PHE A 114 2.70 6.28 10.59
N GLY A 115 1.68 6.19 11.44
CA GLY A 115 1.53 7.04 12.62
C GLY A 115 2.74 7.07 13.56
N GLN A 116 3.43 5.94 13.75
CA GLN A 116 4.66 5.85 14.53
C GLN A 116 5.91 6.05 13.65
N ILE A 117 5.89 5.52 12.43
CA ILE A 117 7.02 5.60 11.48
C ILE A 117 7.28 7.07 11.06
N GLN A 118 6.23 7.88 10.88
CA GLN A 118 6.39 9.31 10.56
C GLN A 118 7.16 10.06 11.66
N ARG A 119 6.92 9.74 12.94
CA ARG A 119 7.66 10.35 14.07
C ARG A 119 9.13 10.02 13.97
N PHE A 120 9.45 8.76 13.79
CA PHE A 120 10.83 8.31 13.60
C PHE A 120 11.50 9.02 12.41
N TYR A 121 10.84 9.18 11.28
CA TYR A 121 11.41 9.88 10.13
C TYR A 121 11.65 11.37 10.40
N LEU A 122 10.71 12.05 11.04
CA LEU A 122 10.90 13.46 11.41
C LEU A 122 12.05 13.64 12.41
N GLU A 123 12.21 12.74 13.37
CA GLU A 123 13.34 12.71 14.32
C GLU A 123 14.70 12.52 13.60
N GLN A 124 14.71 11.81 12.47
CA GLN A 124 15.88 11.69 11.61
C GLN A 124 16.05 12.89 10.65
N GLY A 125 15.21 13.93 10.76
CA GLY A 125 15.28 15.14 9.95
C GLY A 125 14.70 14.98 8.52
N LEU A 126 13.96 13.91 8.23
CA LEU A 126 13.27 13.74 6.96
C LEU A 126 11.92 14.47 6.99
N ARG A 127 11.55 15.04 5.83
CA ARG A 127 10.13 15.32 5.57
C ARG A 127 9.39 14.01 5.31
N VAL A 128 8.10 13.99 5.58
CA VAL A 128 7.22 12.85 5.33
C VAL A 128 6.05 13.30 4.46
N LEU A 129 5.90 12.72 3.28
CA LEU A 129 4.73 12.92 2.44
C LEU A 129 3.80 11.71 2.61
N LEU A 130 2.69 11.90 3.35
CA LEU A 130 1.63 10.90 3.47
C LEU A 130 0.66 11.07 2.30
N VAL A 131 0.67 10.16 1.35
CA VAL A 131 -0.25 10.24 0.20
C VAL A 131 -1.59 9.56 0.54
N ASP A 132 -2.67 10.13 0.03
CA ASP A 132 -3.94 9.41 -0.12
C ASP A 132 -3.91 8.70 -1.47
N ASP A 133 -3.88 7.38 -1.50
CA ASP A 133 -3.95 6.62 -2.74
C ASP A 133 -5.25 6.94 -3.51
N ARG A 134 -5.25 6.71 -4.84
CA ARG A 134 -6.50 6.85 -5.62
C ARG A 134 -7.64 6.08 -4.97
N ALA A 135 -8.84 6.66 -5.02
CA ALA A 135 -10.04 6.15 -4.36
C ALA A 135 -9.98 6.05 -2.83
N HIS A 136 -9.00 6.70 -2.18
CA HIS A 136 -8.92 6.84 -0.71
C HIS A 136 -8.92 8.32 -0.29
N GLY A 137 -9.19 8.56 0.98
CA GLY A 137 -9.09 9.86 1.61
C GLY A 137 -9.71 11.00 0.78
N LYS A 138 -8.93 12.07 0.55
CA LYS A 138 -9.31 13.23 -0.28
C LYS A 138 -9.03 13.01 -1.76
N SER A 139 -8.23 12.00 -2.15
CA SER A 139 -7.94 11.69 -3.55
C SER A 139 -9.16 11.21 -4.30
N GLN A 140 -9.27 11.59 -5.57
CA GLN A 140 -10.34 11.17 -6.46
C GLN A 140 -10.19 9.71 -6.90
N GLY A 141 -11.19 9.21 -7.60
CA GLY A 141 -11.25 7.84 -8.13
C GLY A 141 -12.43 7.05 -7.60
N ASN A 142 -12.93 6.13 -8.41
CA ASN A 142 -14.06 5.25 -8.09
C ASN A 142 -13.60 3.84 -7.69
N TYR A 143 -12.43 3.44 -8.16
CA TYR A 143 -11.85 2.12 -7.95
C TYR A 143 -10.39 2.23 -7.50
N LEU A 144 -10.00 1.32 -6.63
CA LEU A 144 -8.63 1.15 -6.19
C LEU A 144 -7.79 0.61 -7.35
N GLY A 145 -6.59 1.13 -7.49
CA GLY A 145 -5.63 0.62 -8.48
C GLY A 145 -4.89 -0.62 -8.01
N PHE A 146 -5.02 -0.97 -6.71
CA PHE A 146 -4.44 -2.13 -6.04
C PHE A 146 -2.93 -2.31 -6.31
N GLY A 147 -2.18 -1.19 -6.30
CA GLY A 147 -0.75 -1.16 -6.60
C GLY A 147 -0.43 -0.89 -8.08
N TRP A 148 -1.29 -1.31 -9.01
CA TRP A 148 -0.97 -1.22 -10.44
C TRP A 148 -1.17 0.18 -11.02
N LEU A 149 -2.34 0.79 -10.86
CA LEU A 149 -2.56 2.16 -11.28
C LEU A 149 -1.85 3.12 -10.32
N ASP A 150 -1.85 2.81 -9.03
CA ASP A 150 -1.22 3.59 -7.97
C ASP A 150 0.30 3.76 -8.17
N ARG A 151 0.99 2.82 -8.87
CA ARG A 151 2.42 2.99 -9.19
C ARG A 151 2.69 4.21 -10.05
N LEU A 152 1.76 4.57 -10.96
CA LEU A 152 1.87 5.76 -11.80
C LEU A 152 1.55 7.02 -11.01
N ASP A 153 0.67 6.93 -10.02
CA ASP A 153 0.40 8.01 -9.08
C ASP A 153 1.62 8.24 -8.17
N CYS A 154 2.24 7.18 -7.68
CA CYS A 154 3.50 7.26 -6.94
C CYS A 154 4.60 7.94 -7.77
N LYS A 155 4.72 7.61 -9.07
CA LYS A 155 5.62 8.30 -9.99
C LYS A 155 5.29 9.79 -10.11
N ALA A 156 4.01 10.16 -10.22
CA ALA A 156 3.59 11.55 -10.26
C ALA A 156 3.98 12.31 -8.98
N TRP A 157 3.81 11.69 -7.81
CA TRP A 157 4.26 12.25 -6.54
C TRP A 157 5.79 12.39 -6.45
N CYS A 158 6.56 11.43 -7.03
CA CYS A 158 8.01 11.56 -7.11
C CYS A 158 8.42 12.78 -7.95
N GLN A 159 7.73 13.01 -9.07
CA GLN A 159 8.00 14.16 -9.93
C GLN A 159 7.64 15.46 -9.21
N GLU A 160 6.47 15.52 -8.55
CA GLU A 160 6.02 16.68 -7.77
C GLU A 160 7.01 17.05 -6.66
N LEU A 161 7.55 16.04 -5.95
CA LEU A 161 8.59 16.25 -4.94
C LEU A 161 9.88 16.79 -5.55
N ALA A 162 10.33 16.23 -6.67
CA ALA A 162 11.53 16.67 -7.35
C ALA A 162 11.41 18.12 -7.86
N ASP A 163 10.25 18.48 -8.39
CA ASP A 163 9.98 19.82 -8.93
C ASP A 163 9.89 20.88 -7.81
N ARG A 164 9.22 20.58 -6.70
CA ARG A 164 9.06 21.53 -5.58
C ARG A 164 10.26 21.63 -4.66
N LEU A 165 10.96 20.52 -4.41
CA LEU A 165 12.11 20.50 -3.48
C LEU A 165 13.46 20.69 -4.17
N GLY A 166 13.46 20.61 -5.51
CA GLY A 166 14.64 20.88 -6.33
C GLY A 166 15.58 19.68 -6.53
N PRO A 167 16.68 19.89 -7.28
CA PRO A 167 17.55 18.80 -7.75
C PRO A 167 18.31 18.09 -6.63
N ASP A 168 18.54 18.76 -5.51
CA ASP A 168 19.31 18.22 -4.38
C ASP A 168 18.44 17.39 -3.43
N CYS A 169 17.13 17.26 -3.68
CA CYS A 169 16.29 16.46 -2.83
C CYS A 169 16.60 14.97 -2.99
N SER A 170 16.45 14.22 -1.89
CA SER A 170 16.60 12.77 -1.87
C SER A 170 15.31 12.15 -1.38
N ILE A 171 14.71 11.27 -2.21
CA ILE A 171 13.42 10.65 -1.97
C ILE A 171 13.64 9.17 -1.67
N VAL A 172 13.07 8.69 -0.57
CA VAL A 172 12.88 7.25 -0.33
C VAL A 172 11.40 6.93 -0.45
N LEU A 173 11.07 5.89 -1.20
CA LEU A 173 9.71 5.36 -1.29
C LEU A 173 9.50 4.36 -0.15
N HIS A 174 8.42 4.50 0.59
CA HIS A 174 8.06 3.56 1.64
C HIS A 174 6.57 3.23 1.57
N GLY A 175 6.26 1.96 1.38
CA GLY A 175 4.88 1.47 1.32
C GLY A 175 4.61 0.34 2.31
N VAL A 176 3.35 0.27 2.78
CA VAL A 176 2.87 -0.80 3.65
C VAL A 176 1.79 -1.60 2.90
N SER A 177 1.88 -2.91 2.86
CA SER A 177 0.87 -3.82 2.26
C SER A 177 0.59 -3.48 0.78
N MET A 178 -0.61 -3.03 0.42
CA MET A 178 -0.93 -2.51 -0.93
C MET A 178 0.01 -1.37 -1.32
N GLY A 179 0.32 -0.47 -0.38
CA GLY A 179 1.30 0.60 -0.61
C GLY A 179 2.71 0.06 -0.88
N ALA A 180 3.10 -1.05 -0.23
CA ALA A 180 4.36 -1.72 -0.55
C ALA A 180 4.35 -2.27 -1.98
N ALA A 181 3.26 -2.92 -2.41
CA ALA A 181 3.12 -3.34 -3.79
C ALA A 181 3.19 -2.17 -4.77
N THR A 182 2.58 -1.03 -4.40
CA THR A 182 2.63 0.23 -5.18
C THR A 182 4.07 0.72 -5.36
N VAL A 183 4.84 0.90 -4.28
CA VAL A 183 6.21 1.44 -4.39
C VAL A 183 7.16 0.46 -5.05
N LEU A 184 6.98 -0.86 -4.84
CA LEU A 184 7.75 -1.90 -5.50
C LEU A 184 7.45 -1.97 -7.00
N ALA A 185 6.19 -1.75 -7.40
CA ALA A 185 5.82 -1.64 -8.81
C ALA A 185 6.33 -0.33 -9.43
N ALA A 186 6.26 0.79 -8.71
CA ALA A 186 6.80 2.07 -9.15
C ALA A 186 8.31 2.03 -9.39
N ALA A 187 9.05 1.20 -8.64
CA ALA A 187 10.49 1.03 -8.84
C ALA A 187 10.88 0.56 -10.25
N GLY A 188 9.98 -0.10 -10.98
CA GLY A 188 10.17 -0.51 -12.37
C GLY A 188 9.81 0.55 -13.41
N GLU A 189 9.30 1.71 -12.99
CA GLU A 189 8.97 2.85 -13.84
C GLU A 189 10.18 3.81 -13.96
N PRO A 190 10.27 4.64 -15.02
CA PRO A 190 11.26 5.70 -15.08
C PRO A 190 10.93 6.78 -14.04
N LEU A 191 11.61 6.73 -12.90
CA LEU A 191 11.49 7.68 -11.79
C LEU A 191 12.54 8.79 -11.88
N PRO A 192 12.32 9.97 -11.27
CA PRO A 192 13.32 11.02 -11.11
C PRO A 192 14.58 10.50 -10.40
N SER A 193 15.76 11.04 -10.76
CA SER A 193 17.06 10.64 -10.17
C SER A 193 17.19 10.94 -8.67
N GLN A 194 16.29 11.75 -8.14
CA GLN A 194 16.12 12.05 -6.72
C GLN A 194 15.63 10.85 -5.91
N VAL A 195 14.99 9.86 -6.53
CA VAL A 195 14.59 8.63 -5.86
C VAL A 195 15.81 7.76 -5.60
N LYS A 196 16.14 7.52 -4.32
CA LYS A 196 17.37 6.85 -3.89
C LYS A 196 17.17 5.39 -3.50
N GLY A 197 15.95 4.98 -3.19
CA GLY A 197 15.66 3.61 -2.81
C GLY A 197 14.21 3.39 -2.43
N VAL A 198 13.87 2.12 -2.22
CA VAL A 198 12.50 1.65 -1.95
C VAL A 198 12.47 0.75 -0.72
N ILE A 199 11.50 0.99 0.15
CA ILE A 199 11.18 0.18 1.33
C ILE A 199 9.77 -0.39 1.13
N GLY A 200 9.65 -1.72 1.10
CA GLY A 200 8.35 -2.40 1.04
C GLY A 200 8.10 -3.22 2.31
N ASP A 201 7.10 -2.84 3.10
CA ASP A 201 6.68 -3.60 4.28
C ASP A 201 5.44 -4.45 3.94
N CYS A 202 5.54 -5.76 4.11
CA CYS A 202 4.50 -6.79 3.89
C CYS A 202 3.79 -6.70 2.52
N GLY A 203 4.54 -6.40 1.45
CA GLY A 203 4.02 -6.33 0.07
C GLY A 203 3.82 -7.71 -0.55
N TYR A 204 2.90 -7.79 -1.54
CA TYR A 204 2.61 -9.01 -2.31
C TYR A 204 3.28 -9.01 -3.69
N THR A 205 3.39 -10.20 -4.28
CA THR A 205 4.03 -10.43 -5.59
C THR A 205 3.19 -9.95 -6.77
N SER A 206 1.86 -10.10 -6.68
CA SER A 206 0.89 -9.66 -7.67
C SER A 206 -0.51 -9.61 -7.06
N ALA A 207 -1.41 -8.81 -7.64
CA ALA A 207 -2.83 -8.84 -7.29
C ALA A 207 -3.42 -10.24 -7.51
N TRP A 208 -2.99 -10.92 -8.58
CA TRP A 208 -3.41 -12.29 -8.87
C TRP A 208 -3.08 -13.27 -7.74
N ASP A 209 -1.83 -13.26 -7.27
CA ASP A 209 -1.39 -14.13 -6.18
C ASP A 209 -2.12 -13.80 -4.88
N GLN A 210 -2.29 -12.50 -4.57
CA GLN A 210 -2.94 -12.04 -3.35
C GLN A 210 -4.43 -12.38 -3.34
N PHE A 211 -5.17 -12.08 -4.40
CA PHE A 211 -6.58 -12.42 -4.48
C PHE A 211 -6.81 -13.93 -4.52
N GLY A 212 -5.92 -14.68 -5.20
CA GLY A 212 -5.96 -16.14 -5.21
C GLY A 212 -5.74 -16.74 -3.82
N HIS A 213 -4.85 -16.15 -3.03
CA HIS A 213 -4.62 -16.53 -1.64
C HIS A 213 -5.85 -16.24 -0.77
N ILE A 214 -6.41 -15.03 -0.84
CA ILE A 214 -7.60 -14.62 -0.08
C ILE A 214 -8.82 -15.48 -0.42
N LEU A 215 -9.06 -15.77 -1.72
CA LEU A 215 -10.17 -16.64 -2.12
C LEU A 215 -10.09 -18.03 -1.47
N LYS A 216 -8.89 -18.60 -1.39
CA LYS A 216 -8.67 -19.92 -0.77
C LYS A 216 -8.77 -19.85 0.75
N ARG A 217 -8.11 -18.86 1.38
CA ARG A 217 -8.02 -18.73 2.84
C ARG A 217 -9.35 -18.35 3.50
N ASP A 218 -9.97 -17.28 2.98
CA ASP A 218 -11.11 -16.65 3.66
C ASP A 218 -12.47 -17.15 3.16
N PHE A 219 -12.54 -17.48 1.86
CA PHE A 219 -13.79 -17.89 1.22
C PHE A 219 -13.86 -19.38 0.90
N HIS A 220 -12.75 -20.12 1.01
CA HIS A 220 -12.63 -21.52 0.63
C HIS A 220 -13.08 -21.79 -0.81
N LEU A 221 -12.89 -20.80 -1.69
CA LEU A 221 -13.28 -20.85 -3.09
C LEU A 221 -12.09 -21.13 -4.00
N PRO A 222 -12.32 -21.86 -5.12
CA PRO A 222 -11.28 -22.08 -6.13
C PRO A 222 -11.00 -20.79 -6.92
N VAL A 223 -9.76 -20.66 -7.39
CA VAL A 223 -9.34 -19.54 -8.24
C VAL A 223 -10.08 -19.54 -9.58
N PHE A 224 -10.18 -20.74 -10.22
CA PHE A 224 -10.93 -20.90 -11.48
C PHE A 224 -12.39 -21.30 -11.16
N PRO A 225 -13.38 -20.72 -11.86
CA PRO A 225 -13.29 -19.66 -12.88
C PRO A 225 -13.37 -18.22 -12.31
N LEU A 226 -13.63 -18.09 -11.01
CA LEU A 226 -14.11 -16.86 -10.37
C LEU A 226 -13.10 -15.70 -10.46
N LEU A 227 -11.80 -15.96 -10.21
CA LEU A 227 -10.78 -14.91 -10.29
C LEU A 227 -10.55 -14.44 -11.73
N TYR A 228 -10.71 -15.33 -12.72
CA TYR A 228 -10.60 -14.98 -14.13
C TYR A 228 -11.72 -14.03 -14.58
N THR A 229 -12.94 -14.34 -14.19
CA THR A 229 -14.10 -13.50 -14.52
C THR A 229 -14.11 -12.20 -13.72
N ALA A 230 -13.67 -12.21 -12.46
CA ALA A 230 -13.47 -10.98 -11.68
C ALA A 230 -12.38 -10.09 -12.27
N SER A 231 -11.29 -10.66 -12.79
CA SER A 231 -10.22 -9.93 -13.48
C SER A 231 -10.75 -9.29 -14.79
N LEU A 232 -11.62 -9.97 -15.52
CA LEU A 232 -12.29 -9.41 -16.71
C LEU A 232 -13.19 -8.22 -16.31
N VAL A 233 -13.95 -8.34 -15.22
CA VAL A 233 -14.76 -7.21 -14.68
C VAL A 233 -13.86 -6.05 -14.29
N CYS A 234 -12.72 -6.30 -13.66
CA CYS A 234 -11.72 -5.28 -13.32
C CYS A 234 -11.20 -4.59 -14.59
N ARG A 235 -10.89 -5.33 -15.65
CA ARG A 235 -10.47 -4.76 -16.93
C ARG A 235 -11.51 -3.82 -17.51
N ILE A 236 -12.78 -4.20 -17.46
CA ILE A 236 -13.90 -3.39 -18.00
C ILE A 236 -14.14 -2.14 -17.15
N CYS A 237 -14.12 -2.26 -15.81
CA CYS A 237 -14.52 -1.19 -14.90
C CYS A 237 -13.38 -0.27 -14.46
N ALA A 238 -12.19 -0.85 -14.21
CA ALA A 238 -11.02 -0.14 -13.67
C ALA A 238 -9.84 -0.05 -14.64
N GLY A 239 -9.92 -0.69 -15.81
CA GLY A 239 -8.96 -0.53 -16.90
C GLY A 239 -7.74 -1.43 -16.85
N TYR A 240 -7.61 -2.37 -15.89
CA TYR A 240 -6.45 -3.27 -15.77
C TYR A 240 -6.84 -4.71 -15.45
N TRP A 241 -5.94 -5.67 -15.76
CA TRP A 241 -6.08 -7.05 -15.37
C TRP A 241 -5.33 -7.34 -14.08
N PHE A 242 -5.83 -8.25 -13.23
CA PHE A 242 -5.09 -8.66 -12.01
C PHE A 242 -3.72 -9.28 -12.31
N GLN A 243 -3.54 -9.84 -13.50
CA GLN A 243 -2.27 -10.42 -13.94
C GLN A 243 -1.24 -9.36 -14.37
N GLU A 244 -1.69 -8.16 -14.74
CA GLU A 244 -0.81 -7.03 -15.07
C GLU A 244 -0.19 -6.44 -13.79
N ASP A 245 -0.96 -6.42 -12.70
CA ASP A 245 -0.50 -5.96 -11.38
C ASP A 245 0.47 -6.99 -10.79
N ALA A 246 1.73 -6.80 -11.11
CA ALA A 246 2.80 -7.71 -10.72
C ALA A 246 4.06 -6.94 -10.29
N PRO A 247 4.12 -6.43 -9.04
CA PRO A 247 5.32 -5.80 -8.48
C PRO A 247 6.60 -6.63 -8.68
N VAL A 248 6.48 -7.95 -8.59
CA VAL A 248 7.61 -8.85 -8.83
C VAL A 248 8.24 -8.67 -10.23
N LYS A 249 7.43 -8.47 -11.28
CA LYS A 249 7.93 -8.23 -12.65
C LYS A 249 8.50 -6.82 -12.84
N GLN A 250 8.04 -5.86 -12.05
CA GLN A 250 8.57 -4.50 -12.10
C GLN A 250 9.95 -4.42 -11.41
N LEU A 251 10.14 -5.16 -10.32
CA LEU A 251 11.45 -5.26 -9.67
C LEU A 251 12.52 -5.89 -10.57
N GLU A 252 12.17 -6.76 -11.51
CA GLU A 252 13.10 -7.30 -12.52
C GLU A 252 13.66 -6.22 -13.47
N LYS A 253 13.08 -5.03 -13.50
CA LYS A 253 13.50 -3.90 -14.33
C LYS A 253 14.24 -2.83 -13.52
N SER A 254 14.26 -2.94 -12.19
CA SER A 254 14.75 -1.91 -11.28
C SER A 254 16.13 -2.24 -10.74
N ASP A 255 17.03 -1.27 -10.79
CA ASP A 255 18.33 -1.29 -10.12
C ASP A 255 18.32 -0.45 -8.81
N LEU A 256 17.14 0.08 -8.42
CA LEU A 256 17.01 0.87 -7.19
C LEU A 256 17.34 0.03 -5.95
N PRO A 257 18.07 0.59 -4.98
CA PRO A 257 18.27 -0.02 -3.68
C PRO A 257 16.97 -0.46 -3.03
N LEU A 258 16.93 -1.69 -2.49
CA LEU A 258 15.74 -2.31 -1.97
C LEU A 258 15.91 -2.82 -0.53
N LEU A 259 14.96 -2.42 0.32
CA LEU A 259 14.72 -3.03 1.63
C LEU A 259 13.30 -3.61 1.66
N ILE A 260 13.17 -4.87 2.00
CA ILE A 260 11.88 -5.51 2.29
C ILE A 260 11.83 -5.82 3.79
N ILE A 261 10.72 -5.49 4.44
CA ILE A 261 10.42 -5.86 5.83
C ILE A 261 9.13 -6.68 5.81
N HIS A 262 9.03 -7.73 6.66
CA HIS A 262 7.83 -8.57 6.69
C HIS A 262 7.70 -9.29 8.03
N GLY A 263 6.49 -9.39 8.54
CA GLY A 263 6.18 -10.19 9.71
C GLY A 263 6.23 -11.69 9.42
N GLU A 264 6.88 -12.49 10.27
CA GLU A 264 6.95 -13.94 10.05
C GLU A 264 5.61 -14.65 10.26
N ALA A 265 4.72 -14.07 11.08
CA ALA A 265 3.38 -14.60 11.35
C ALA A 265 2.30 -13.99 10.42
N ASP A 266 2.69 -13.33 9.33
CA ASP A 266 1.76 -12.77 8.35
C ASP A 266 1.12 -13.89 7.52
N ASP A 267 -0.15 -14.13 7.77
CA ASP A 267 -1.00 -15.08 7.03
C ASP A 267 -1.90 -14.39 5.99
N TYR A 268 -1.98 -13.06 6.02
CA TYR A 268 -2.75 -12.27 5.05
C TYR A 268 -1.97 -12.05 3.75
N VAL A 269 -0.70 -11.65 3.85
CA VAL A 269 0.27 -11.69 2.75
C VAL A 269 1.37 -12.67 3.14
N PRO A 270 1.39 -13.90 2.59
CA PRO A 270 2.38 -14.89 2.99
C PRO A 270 3.83 -14.43 2.80
N THR A 271 4.69 -14.65 3.81
CA THR A 271 6.12 -14.27 3.78
C THR A 271 6.89 -14.86 2.59
N ALA A 272 6.39 -15.94 1.98
CA ALA A 272 6.95 -16.49 0.74
C ALA A 272 6.91 -15.48 -0.41
N MET A 273 5.95 -14.54 -0.41
CA MET A 273 5.88 -13.47 -1.42
C MET A 273 7.05 -12.51 -1.29
N SER A 274 7.47 -12.12 -0.07
CA SER A 274 8.64 -11.26 0.14
C SER A 274 9.93 -11.90 -0.38
N ARG A 275 10.08 -13.21 -0.20
CA ARG A 275 11.26 -13.93 -0.73
C ARG A 275 11.30 -13.90 -2.25
N ARG A 276 10.13 -14.02 -2.90
CA ARG A 276 10.01 -13.90 -4.37
C ARG A 276 10.30 -12.49 -4.85
N LEU A 277 9.78 -11.47 -4.15
CA LEU A 277 10.05 -10.05 -4.43
C LEU A 277 11.55 -9.75 -4.29
N LEU A 278 12.18 -10.21 -3.21
CA LEU A 278 13.62 -10.05 -3.03
C LEU A 278 14.40 -10.71 -4.17
N ALA A 279 14.05 -11.95 -4.53
CA ALA A 279 14.74 -12.67 -5.59
C ALA A 279 14.66 -11.95 -6.94
N ALA A 280 13.54 -11.29 -7.25
CA ALA A 280 13.30 -10.58 -8.50
C ALA A 280 14.08 -9.26 -8.62
N SER A 281 14.44 -8.62 -7.50
CA SER A 281 15.18 -7.36 -7.55
C SER A 281 16.60 -7.54 -8.10
N ARG A 282 17.06 -6.57 -8.89
CA ARG A 282 18.41 -6.53 -9.47
C ARG A 282 19.44 -5.86 -8.56
N ASP A 283 19.01 -5.21 -7.48
CA ASP A 283 19.89 -4.59 -6.49
C ASP A 283 20.81 -5.63 -5.83
N PRO A 284 22.12 -5.58 -5.96
CA PRO A 284 23.03 -6.55 -5.35
C PRO A 284 23.07 -6.44 -3.80
N GLY A 285 22.70 -5.28 -3.26
CA GLY A 285 22.66 -5.03 -1.82
C GLY A 285 21.25 -5.15 -1.21
N LYS A 286 20.28 -5.71 -1.96
CA LYS A 286 18.91 -5.94 -1.50
C LYS A 286 18.85 -6.72 -0.19
N ARG A 287 17.92 -6.34 0.67
CA ARG A 287 17.79 -6.95 2.00
C ARG A 287 16.34 -7.30 2.32
N LEU A 288 16.14 -8.43 2.98
CA LEU A 288 14.89 -8.84 3.61
C LEU A 288 15.09 -8.92 5.13
N VAL A 289 14.24 -8.21 5.87
CA VAL A 289 14.16 -8.28 7.32
C VAL A 289 12.85 -8.95 7.71
N LEU A 290 12.96 -10.12 8.32
CA LEU A 290 11.80 -10.83 8.86
C LEU A 290 11.67 -10.50 10.36
N VAL A 291 10.45 -10.16 10.79
CA VAL A 291 10.14 -9.82 12.18
C VAL A 291 9.39 -10.97 12.85
N PRO A 292 10.04 -11.72 13.76
CA PRO A 292 9.41 -12.85 14.45
C PRO A 292 8.14 -12.43 15.20
N GLY A 293 7.08 -13.23 15.07
CA GLY A 293 5.80 -13.01 15.75
C GLY A 293 4.94 -11.87 15.22
N ALA A 294 5.44 -11.03 14.31
CA ALA A 294 4.65 -9.98 13.71
C ALA A 294 3.67 -10.55 12.68
N ALA A 295 2.40 -10.19 12.79
CA ALA A 295 1.37 -10.43 11.80
C ALA A 295 1.39 -9.33 10.71
N HIS A 296 0.38 -9.32 9.83
CA HIS A 296 0.27 -8.37 8.72
C HIS A 296 0.33 -6.91 9.19
N ALA A 297 1.22 -6.11 8.59
CA ALA A 297 1.45 -4.69 8.88
C ALA A 297 1.80 -4.39 10.36
N GLN A 298 2.32 -5.37 11.12
CA GLN A 298 2.67 -5.22 12.53
C GLN A 298 4.18 -5.19 12.79
N SER A 299 5.00 -5.22 11.75
CA SER A 299 6.47 -5.30 11.90
C SER A 299 7.05 -4.19 12.78
N TYR A 300 6.59 -2.95 12.58
CA TYR A 300 7.03 -1.81 13.41
C TYR A 300 6.53 -1.89 14.85
N ALA A 301 5.26 -2.25 15.04
CA ALA A 301 4.65 -2.31 16.38
C ALA A 301 5.26 -3.40 17.26
N VAL A 302 5.65 -4.54 16.65
CA VAL A 302 6.22 -5.70 17.37
C VAL A 302 7.71 -5.51 17.70
N ALA A 303 8.48 -4.91 16.79
CA ALA A 303 9.93 -4.76 16.95
C ALA A 303 10.43 -3.41 16.42
N PRO A 304 10.05 -2.28 17.06
CA PRO A 304 10.36 -0.92 16.57
C PRO A 304 11.86 -0.68 16.43
N GLU A 305 12.69 -1.11 17.38
CA GLU A 305 14.15 -0.90 17.34
C GLU A 305 14.78 -1.65 16.16
N ARG A 306 14.37 -2.91 15.93
CA ARG A 306 14.85 -3.73 14.80
C ARG A 306 14.44 -3.12 13.46
N TYR A 307 13.22 -2.61 13.39
CA TYR A 307 12.70 -1.93 12.20
C TYR A 307 13.49 -0.65 11.92
N GLN A 308 13.63 0.22 12.91
CA GLN A 308 14.40 1.47 12.83
C GLN A 308 15.85 1.21 12.47
N GLN A 309 16.49 0.23 13.09
CA GLN A 309 17.87 -0.17 12.76
C GLN A 309 17.99 -0.56 11.27
N ALA A 310 17.08 -1.40 10.77
CA ALA A 310 17.08 -1.82 9.37
C ALA A 310 16.92 -0.65 8.41
N VAL A 311 16.03 0.29 8.71
CA VAL A 311 15.81 1.51 7.94
C VAL A 311 17.04 2.43 7.98
N MET A 312 17.66 2.63 9.16
CA MET A 312 18.87 3.46 9.28
C MET A 312 20.08 2.85 8.56
N GLU A 313 20.24 1.53 8.57
CA GLU A 313 21.26 0.85 7.78
C GLU A 313 21.01 1.03 6.28
N PHE A 314 19.74 0.97 5.86
CA PHE A 314 19.35 1.26 4.50
C PHE A 314 19.61 2.72 4.11
N PHE A 315 19.28 3.69 4.96
CA PHE A 315 19.54 5.11 4.72
C PHE A 315 21.04 5.40 4.58
N ARG A 316 21.90 4.80 5.42
CA ARG A 316 23.36 4.93 5.24
C ARG A 316 23.83 4.41 3.88
N ARG A 317 23.26 3.28 3.43
CA ARG A 317 23.61 2.70 2.12
C ARG A 317 23.24 3.61 0.94
N ILE A 318 22.09 4.29 1.03
CA ILE A 318 21.60 5.16 -0.07
C ILE A 318 21.96 6.63 0.09
N GLY A 319 22.81 6.98 1.06
CA GLY A 319 23.26 8.36 1.29
C GLY A 319 22.19 9.28 1.88
N MET A 320 21.26 8.73 2.65
CA MET A 320 20.15 9.45 3.31
C MET A 320 20.24 9.43 4.85
N ALA A 321 21.36 9.04 5.46
CA ALA A 321 21.55 9.06 6.91
C ALA A 321 21.82 10.47 7.44
#